data_5903df4a08a2e147c859ccf2031f20ce
#
_entry.id   5903df4a08a2e147c859ccf2031f20ce
#
_cell.length_a   1.000
_cell.length_b   1.000
_cell.length_c   1.000
_cell.angle_alpha   90.00
_cell.angle_beta   90.00
_cell.angle_gamma   90.00
#
_symmetry.space_group_name_H-M   'P 1'
#
loop_
_entity.id
_entity.type
_entity.pdbx_description
1 polymer ?
#
loop_
_entity_poly.entity_id
_entity_poly.type
_entity_poly.pdbx_seq_one_letter_code
_entity_poly.pdbx_strand_id
1 'polypeptide(L)'
;MKDIRKLREKYKNAGTIARQLCKRLSFWIHSNDAVRESELYDSCILLKNLALVYRQMPLSADMILELLMENSWKLKPVYREVLNLYRNGKRQEAFSFFASAVGTKSGRSFSAILAKLDQINPAELLEQMKVFQNMMAEKRMTQAVRKAQKNSWLTTIWSTATLFALMINFVIVTVLLDTLQVLKNVF
;
A
#
# COMPACT_ATOMS: atom_id res chain seq x y z
N MET A 1 4.86 -20.08 44.57
CA MET A 1 3.90 -20.49 43.52
C MET A 1 2.92 -19.40 43.05
N LYS A 2 2.62 -18.38 43.88
CA LYS A 2 1.74 -17.24 43.51
C LYS A 2 2.39 -16.23 42.52
N ASP A 3 3.70 -16.05 42.56
CA ASP A 3 4.40 -15.05 41.71
C ASP A 3 4.51 -15.46 40.24
N ILE A 4 4.63 -16.74 39.94
CA ILE A 4 4.70 -17.24 38.55
C ILE A 4 3.35 -17.07 37.82
N ARG A 5 2.21 -17.16 38.55
CA ARG A 5 0.90 -16.89 37.95
C ARG A 5 0.71 -15.41 37.61
N LYS A 6 1.15 -14.47 38.47
CA LYS A 6 1.11 -13.02 38.20
C LYS A 6 2.00 -12.62 36.99
N LEU A 7 3.18 -13.20 36.88
CA LEU A 7 4.04 -12.98 35.72
C LEU A 7 3.38 -13.50 34.43
N ARG A 8 2.77 -14.68 34.46
CA ARG A 8 2.08 -15.26 33.29
C ARG A 8 0.87 -14.46 32.84
N GLU A 9 0.11 -13.87 33.77
CA GLU A 9 -1.00 -12.96 33.47
C GLU A 9 -0.49 -11.64 32.89
N LYS A 10 0.60 -11.09 33.42
CA LYS A 10 1.22 -9.85 32.90
C LYS A 10 1.73 -10.01 31.48
N TYR A 11 2.32 -11.15 31.15
CA TYR A 11 2.73 -11.47 29.77
C TYR A 11 1.55 -11.75 28.83
N LYS A 12 0.49 -12.38 29.33
CA LYS A 12 -0.75 -12.62 28.58
C LYS A 12 -1.48 -11.30 28.27
N ASN A 13 -1.51 -10.39 29.21
CA ASN A 13 -2.10 -9.05 29.04
C ASN A 13 -1.26 -8.15 28.13
N ALA A 14 0.08 -8.22 28.18
CA ALA A 14 0.95 -7.51 27.25
C ALA A 14 0.74 -7.98 25.80
N GLY A 15 0.59 -9.28 25.56
CA GLY A 15 0.25 -9.84 24.27
C GLY A 15 -1.13 -9.43 23.75
N THR A 16 -2.09 -9.28 24.65
CA THR A 16 -3.47 -8.85 24.32
C THR A 16 -3.51 -7.35 23.99
N ILE A 17 -2.79 -6.54 24.77
CA ILE A 17 -2.65 -5.09 24.54
C ILE A 17 -1.92 -4.84 23.22
N ALA A 18 -0.84 -5.57 22.93
CA ALA A 18 -0.14 -5.48 21.63
C ALA A 18 -1.05 -5.89 20.44
N ARG A 19 -1.88 -6.94 20.61
CA ARG A 19 -2.88 -7.33 19.59
C ARG A 19 -4.00 -6.31 19.42
N GLN A 20 -4.46 -5.68 20.51
CA GLN A 20 -5.49 -4.63 20.43
C GLN A 20 -4.92 -3.33 19.82
N LEU A 21 -3.68 -2.96 20.13
CA LEU A 21 -2.98 -1.86 19.49
C LEU A 21 -2.75 -2.14 18.00
N CYS A 22 -2.34 -3.36 17.63
CA CYS A 22 -2.26 -3.77 16.23
C CYS A 22 -3.62 -3.70 15.52
N LYS A 23 -4.72 -4.13 16.13
CA LYS A 23 -6.05 -4.04 15.53
C LYS A 23 -6.54 -2.58 15.40
N ARG A 24 -6.31 -1.72 16.37
CA ARG A 24 -6.66 -0.29 16.29
C ARG A 24 -5.79 0.45 15.26
N LEU A 25 -4.49 0.20 15.24
CA LEU A 25 -3.59 0.71 14.21
C LEU A 25 -3.96 0.15 12.82
N SER A 26 -4.27 -1.14 12.70
CA SER A 26 -4.71 -1.78 11.46
C SER A 26 -5.99 -1.13 10.89
N PHE A 27 -6.96 -0.78 11.71
CA PHE A 27 -8.19 -0.11 11.26
C PHE A 27 -7.93 1.32 10.74
N TRP A 28 -7.07 2.08 11.41
CA TRP A 28 -6.64 3.42 10.95
C TRP A 28 -5.77 3.36 9.68
N ILE A 29 -5.07 2.28 9.52
CA ILE A 29 -4.10 2.04 8.46
C ILE A 29 -4.79 1.57 7.16
N HIS A 30 -5.91 0.88 7.21
CA HIS A 30 -6.55 0.25 6.03
C HIS A 30 -7.18 1.25 5.04
N SER A 31 -7.36 2.50 5.41
CA SER A 31 -8.07 3.48 4.56
C SER A 31 -7.20 4.12 3.46
N ASN A 32 -5.88 3.85 3.38
CA ASN A 32 -5.05 4.56 2.39
C ASN A 32 -3.77 3.81 1.95
N ASP A 33 -3.92 2.60 1.42
CA ASP A 33 -2.80 1.79 0.91
C ASP A 33 -1.93 2.54 -0.11
N ALA A 34 -2.55 3.37 -0.97
CA ALA A 34 -1.85 4.14 -1.99
C ALA A 34 -0.89 5.19 -1.37
N VAL A 35 -1.31 5.86 -0.29
CA VAL A 35 -0.48 6.88 0.38
C VAL A 35 0.69 6.22 1.12
N ARG A 36 0.45 5.07 1.75
CA ARG A 36 1.53 4.30 2.40
C ARG A 36 2.55 3.77 1.40
N GLU A 37 2.09 3.29 0.26
CA GLU A 37 2.99 2.87 -0.81
C GLU A 37 3.79 4.04 -1.38
N SER A 38 3.20 5.24 -1.41
CA SER A 38 3.94 6.46 -1.77
C SER A 38 5.03 6.76 -0.74
N GLU A 39 4.71 6.75 0.56
CA GLU A 39 5.70 7.00 1.62
C GLU A 39 6.78 5.91 1.68
N LEU A 40 6.45 4.64 1.39
CA LEU A 40 7.45 3.58 1.25
C LEU A 40 8.42 3.87 0.10
N TYR A 41 7.92 4.38 -1.00
CA TYR A 41 8.77 4.77 -2.13
C TYR A 41 9.69 5.94 -1.78
N ASP A 42 9.16 6.94 -1.06
CA ASP A 42 9.94 8.08 -0.57
C ASP A 42 11.01 7.63 0.46
N SER A 43 10.63 6.71 1.34
CA SER A 43 11.58 6.04 2.28
C SER A 43 12.69 5.29 1.54
N CYS A 44 12.36 4.63 0.43
CA CYS A 44 13.34 3.95 -0.41
C CYS A 44 14.30 4.95 -1.09
N ILE A 45 13.80 6.08 -1.58
CA ILE A 45 14.62 7.15 -2.16
C ILE A 45 15.58 7.71 -1.10
N LEU A 46 15.06 7.99 0.11
CA LEU A 46 15.88 8.48 1.22
C LEU A 46 17.00 7.49 1.56
N LEU A 47 16.66 6.20 1.71
CA LEU A 47 17.62 5.16 2.01
C LEU A 47 18.69 4.99 0.92
N LYS A 48 18.30 5.10 -0.35
CA LYS A 48 19.23 5.11 -1.48
C LYS A 48 20.18 6.31 -1.43
N ASN A 49 19.66 7.51 -1.13
CA ASN A 49 20.47 8.72 -1.04
C ASN A 49 21.46 8.61 0.14
N LEU A 50 21.02 8.08 1.28
CA LEU A 50 21.90 7.80 2.41
C LEU A 50 23.02 6.81 2.02
N ALA A 51 22.69 5.72 1.34
CA ALA A 51 23.69 4.76 0.85
C ALA A 51 24.70 5.36 -0.14
N LEU A 52 24.28 6.37 -0.93
CA LEU A 52 25.18 7.10 -1.85
C LEU A 52 26.10 8.06 -1.11
N VAL A 53 25.60 8.79 -0.11
CA VAL A 53 26.36 9.78 0.66
C VAL A 53 27.36 9.08 1.59
N TYR A 54 26.92 8.01 2.26
CA TYR A 54 27.72 7.30 3.26
C TYR A 54 28.41 6.04 2.71
N ARG A 55 28.87 6.09 1.45
CA ARG A 55 29.52 4.94 0.78
C ARG A 55 30.67 4.30 1.58
N GLN A 56 31.36 5.09 2.40
CA GLN A 56 32.56 4.67 3.10
C GLN A 56 32.34 4.48 4.62
N MET A 57 31.18 4.84 5.13
CA MET A 57 30.88 4.72 6.57
C MET A 57 29.70 3.76 6.77
N PRO A 58 29.81 2.80 7.69
CA PRO A 58 28.67 1.97 8.07
C PRO A 58 27.60 2.84 8.75
N LEU A 59 26.45 2.96 8.13
CA LEU A 59 25.29 3.61 8.72
C LEU A 59 24.69 2.66 9.78
N SER A 60 24.53 3.16 11.00
CA SER A 60 23.77 2.44 12.01
C SER A 60 22.32 2.31 11.60
N ALA A 61 21.75 1.12 11.73
CA ALA A 61 20.32 0.91 11.44
C ALA A 61 19.42 1.76 12.34
N ASP A 62 19.84 2.06 13.57
CA ASP A 62 19.15 2.97 14.48
C ASP A 62 19.00 4.38 13.88
N MET A 63 20.10 4.95 13.39
CA MET A 63 20.11 6.27 12.73
C MET A 63 19.24 6.28 11.46
N ILE A 64 19.31 5.21 10.67
CA ILE A 64 18.48 5.08 9.47
C ILE A 64 17.00 5.06 9.83
N LEU A 65 16.60 4.25 10.81
CA LEU A 65 15.20 4.16 11.26
C LEU A 65 14.70 5.49 11.83
N GLU A 66 15.55 6.24 12.53
CA GLU A 66 15.23 7.58 13.04
C GLU A 66 14.99 8.57 11.91
N LEU A 67 15.88 8.61 10.91
CA LEU A 67 15.70 9.45 9.72
C LEU A 67 14.45 9.08 8.90
N LEU A 68 14.15 7.78 8.76
CA LEU A 68 12.93 7.33 8.12
C LEU A 68 11.68 7.76 8.91
N MET A 69 11.73 7.70 10.23
CA MET A 69 10.65 8.17 11.11
C MET A 69 10.42 9.68 10.96
N GLU A 70 11.49 10.48 10.93
CA GLU A 70 11.39 11.94 10.81
C GLU A 70 10.83 12.38 9.46
N ASN A 71 11.21 11.70 8.38
CA ASN A 71 10.78 12.01 7.03
C ASN A 71 9.45 11.37 6.61
N SER A 72 8.82 10.59 7.47
CA SER A 72 7.52 9.96 7.21
C SER A 72 6.41 10.66 7.97
N TRP A 73 5.22 10.72 7.36
CA TRP A 73 4.03 11.27 8.03
C TRP A 73 3.10 10.17 8.52
N LYS A 74 2.54 9.37 7.62
CA LYS A 74 1.60 8.29 7.98
C LYS A 74 2.32 7.06 8.51
N LEU A 75 3.51 6.77 8.02
CA LEU A 75 4.35 5.68 8.52
C LEU A 75 5.14 6.07 9.77
N LYS A 76 5.15 7.34 10.17
CA LYS A 76 5.84 7.82 11.38
C LYS A 76 5.52 7.00 12.64
N PRO A 77 4.25 6.70 12.99
CA PRO A 77 3.94 5.88 14.16
C PRO A 77 4.47 4.44 14.03
N VAL A 78 4.50 3.91 12.80
CA VAL A 78 5.05 2.57 12.55
C VAL A 78 6.56 2.56 12.74
N TYR A 79 7.28 3.51 12.17
CA TYR A 79 8.74 3.63 12.35
C TYR A 79 9.11 3.88 13.81
N ARG A 80 8.33 4.68 14.55
CA ARG A 80 8.54 4.90 15.99
C ARG A 80 8.49 3.60 16.77
N GLU A 81 7.50 2.76 16.52
CA GLU A 81 7.36 1.49 17.23
C GLU A 81 8.46 0.50 16.82
N VAL A 82 8.81 0.48 15.53
CA VAL A 82 9.95 -0.31 15.03
C VAL A 82 11.25 0.10 15.73
N LEU A 83 11.51 1.41 15.81
CA LEU A 83 12.70 1.96 16.47
C LEU A 83 12.73 1.60 17.96
N ASN A 84 11.59 1.70 18.63
CA ASN A 84 11.45 1.31 20.04
C ASN A 84 11.76 -0.19 20.25
N LEU A 85 11.15 -1.05 19.45
CA LEU A 85 11.43 -2.49 19.51
C LEU A 85 12.90 -2.82 19.17
N TYR A 86 13.46 -2.12 18.18
CA TYR A 86 14.84 -2.29 17.77
C TYR A 86 15.82 -1.90 18.90
N ARG A 87 15.63 -0.74 19.54
CA ARG A 87 16.42 -0.25 20.69
C ARG A 87 16.29 -1.16 21.92
N ASN A 88 15.19 -1.86 22.06
CA ASN A 88 14.99 -2.89 23.10
C ASN A 88 15.60 -4.26 22.74
N GLY A 89 16.38 -4.37 21.68
CA GLY A 89 17.05 -5.60 21.26
C GLY A 89 16.14 -6.61 20.54
N LYS A 90 14.87 -6.27 20.28
CA LYS A 90 13.85 -7.14 19.67
C LYS A 90 13.81 -6.97 18.15
N ARG A 91 14.93 -7.12 17.48
CA ARG A 91 15.09 -6.89 16.04
C ARG A 91 14.05 -7.63 15.19
N GLN A 92 13.90 -8.91 15.42
CA GLN A 92 13.02 -9.74 14.60
C GLN A 92 11.54 -9.36 14.79
N GLU A 93 11.17 -9.02 16.03
CA GLU A 93 9.83 -8.52 16.33
C GLU A 93 9.59 -7.15 15.67
N ALA A 94 10.58 -6.25 15.67
CA ALA A 94 10.49 -4.93 15.07
C ALA A 94 10.17 -4.99 13.56
N PHE A 95 10.91 -5.78 12.81
CA PHE A 95 10.71 -5.88 11.36
C PHE A 95 9.49 -6.71 10.97
N SER A 96 9.14 -7.74 11.76
CA SER A 96 7.87 -8.45 11.57
C SER A 96 6.66 -7.57 11.88
N PHE A 97 6.76 -6.70 12.89
CA PHE A 97 5.76 -5.68 13.18
C PHE A 97 5.61 -4.71 12.01
N PHE A 98 6.71 -4.18 11.47
CA PHE A 98 6.67 -3.31 10.29
C PHE A 98 5.95 -3.97 9.11
N ALA A 99 6.33 -5.20 8.77
CA ALA A 99 5.71 -5.95 7.68
C ALA A 99 4.19 -6.14 7.86
N SER A 100 3.76 -6.42 9.09
CA SER A 100 2.34 -6.60 9.43
C SER A 100 1.57 -5.27 9.47
N ALA A 101 2.19 -4.22 10.01
CA ALA A 101 1.60 -2.89 10.12
C ALA A 101 1.40 -2.23 8.76
N VAL A 102 2.34 -2.35 7.84
CA VAL A 102 2.20 -1.86 6.46
C VAL A 102 1.23 -2.73 5.65
N GLY A 103 1.20 -4.04 5.87
CA GLY A 103 0.23 -4.99 5.32
C GLY A 103 0.34 -5.23 3.80
N THR A 104 1.20 -4.51 3.08
CA THR A 104 1.37 -4.63 1.64
C THR A 104 2.53 -5.57 1.27
N LYS A 105 2.51 -6.11 0.03
CA LYS A 105 3.64 -6.91 -0.49
C LYS A 105 4.93 -6.09 -0.52
N SER A 106 4.83 -4.82 -0.91
CA SER A 106 5.96 -3.88 -0.92
C SER A 106 6.51 -3.62 0.49
N GLY A 107 5.63 -3.46 1.50
CA GLY A 107 6.02 -3.31 2.89
C GLY A 107 6.78 -4.52 3.44
N ARG A 108 6.37 -5.73 3.07
CA ARG A 108 7.10 -6.96 3.46
C ARG A 108 8.49 -7.04 2.82
N SER A 109 8.60 -6.71 1.54
CA SER A 109 9.90 -6.67 0.85
C SER A 109 10.81 -5.59 1.44
N PHE A 110 10.29 -4.42 1.75
CA PHE A 110 11.04 -3.33 2.38
C PHE A 110 11.48 -3.70 3.81
N SER A 111 10.61 -4.34 4.59
CA SER A 111 10.95 -4.86 5.92
C SER A 111 12.13 -5.85 5.88
N ALA A 112 12.16 -6.73 4.87
CA ALA A 112 13.26 -7.68 4.71
C ALA A 112 14.60 -6.99 4.41
N ILE A 113 14.57 -5.86 3.71
CA ILE A 113 15.77 -5.04 3.46
C ILE A 113 16.20 -4.34 4.76
N LEU A 114 15.25 -3.72 5.48
CA LEU A 114 15.53 -3.07 6.75
C LEU A 114 16.13 -4.04 7.79
N ALA A 115 15.66 -5.29 7.81
CA ALA A 115 16.18 -6.31 8.72
C ALA A 115 17.66 -6.66 8.50
N LYS A 116 18.17 -6.40 7.30
CA LYS A 116 19.56 -6.67 6.92
C LYS A 116 20.48 -5.45 7.01
N LEU A 117 19.97 -4.26 7.36
CA LEU A 117 20.73 -2.99 7.33
C LEU A 117 22.07 -3.05 8.05
N ASP A 118 22.15 -3.75 9.20
CA ASP A 118 23.41 -3.88 9.96
C ASP A 118 24.42 -4.85 9.34
N GLN A 119 23.99 -5.66 8.38
CA GLN A 119 24.83 -6.72 7.79
C GLN A 119 25.20 -6.41 6.34
N ILE A 120 24.49 -5.46 5.71
CA ILE A 120 24.63 -5.13 4.31
C ILE A 120 25.67 -4.03 4.11
N ASN A 121 26.54 -4.24 3.12
CA ASN A 121 27.43 -3.19 2.62
C ASN A 121 26.60 -2.09 1.91
N PRO A 122 26.96 -0.80 2.02
CA PRO A 122 26.28 0.30 1.33
C PRO A 122 26.10 0.10 -0.20
N ALA A 123 27.07 -0.55 -0.87
CA ALA A 123 26.96 -0.86 -2.28
C ALA A 123 25.85 -1.89 -2.60
N GLU A 124 25.75 -2.92 -1.78
CA GLU A 124 24.69 -3.94 -1.91
C GLU A 124 23.32 -3.36 -1.55
N LEU A 125 23.26 -2.50 -0.52
CA LEU A 125 22.05 -1.77 -0.16
C LEU A 125 21.55 -0.93 -1.34
N LEU A 126 22.46 -0.24 -2.05
CA LEU A 126 22.11 0.55 -3.23
C LEU A 126 21.49 -0.30 -4.34
N GLU A 127 22.04 -1.48 -4.61
CA GLU A 127 21.49 -2.41 -5.60
C GLU A 127 20.10 -2.92 -5.19
N GLN A 128 19.92 -3.30 -3.94
CA GLN A 128 18.62 -3.73 -3.42
C GLN A 128 17.58 -2.61 -3.50
N MET A 129 17.98 -1.35 -3.24
CA MET A 129 17.10 -0.19 -3.37
C MET A 129 16.70 0.08 -4.84
N LYS A 130 17.62 -0.09 -5.80
CA LYS A 130 17.29 0.01 -7.24
C LYS A 130 16.25 -1.05 -7.65
N VAL A 131 16.48 -2.31 -7.25
CA VAL A 131 15.54 -3.40 -7.54
C VAL A 131 14.16 -3.10 -6.93
N PHE A 132 14.12 -2.63 -5.68
CA PHE A 132 12.89 -2.26 -5.00
C PHE A 132 12.18 -1.09 -5.71
N GLN A 133 12.92 -0.06 -6.13
CA GLN A 133 12.36 1.07 -6.89
C GLN A 133 11.74 0.61 -8.20
N ASN A 134 12.41 -0.25 -8.96
CA ASN A 134 11.90 -0.79 -10.22
C ASN A 134 10.61 -1.58 -9.99
N MET A 135 10.58 -2.45 -8.97
CA MET A 135 9.39 -3.20 -8.59
C MET A 135 8.20 -2.27 -8.24
N MET A 136 8.46 -1.18 -7.51
CA MET A 136 7.43 -0.20 -7.17
C MET A 136 6.96 0.60 -8.38
N ALA A 137 7.86 0.97 -9.29
CA ALA A 137 7.54 1.68 -10.53
C ALA A 137 6.66 0.81 -11.45
N GLU A 138 7.02 -0.45 -11.66
CA GLU A 138 6.21 -1.42 -12.42
C GLU A 138 4.82 -1.60 -11.82
N LYS A 139 4.73 -1.70 -10.50
CA LYS A 139 3.45 -1.80 -9.80
C LYS A 139 2.57 -0.57 -10.02
N ARG A 140 3.15 0.64 -9.92
CA ARG A 140 2.44 1.91 -10.19
C ARG A 140 1.95 1.97 -11.64
N MET A 141 2.80 1.59 -12.58
CA MET A 141 2.45 1.55 -14.01
C MET A 141 1.30 0.56 -14.26
N THR A 142 1.38 -0.64 -13.71
CA THR A 142 0.32 -1.65 -13.83
C THR A 142 -1.00 -1.17 -13.23
N GLN A 143 -0.97 -0.49 -12.07
CA GLN A 143 -2.16 0.08 -11.45
C GLN A 143 -2.76 1.21 -12.29
N ALA A 144 -1.93 2.09 -12.87
CA ALA A 144 -2.37 3.16 -13.76
C ALA A 144 -3.04 2.59 -15.02
N VAL A 145 -2.42 1.59 -15.65
CA VAL A 145 -3.00 0.90 -16.83
C VAL A 145 -4.33 0.24 -16.50
N ARG A 146 -4.43 -0.50 -15.39
CA ARG A 146 -5.69 -1.12 -14.94
C ARG A 146 -6.78 -0.09 -14.66
N LYS A 147 -6.43 1.05 -14.07
CA LYS A 147 -7.38 2.14 -13.81
C LYS A 147 -7.87 2.79 -15.12
N ALA A 148 -6.96 3.03 -16.07
CA ALA A 148 -7.30 3.55 -17.40
C ALA A 148 -8.19 2.57 -18.16
N GLN A 149 -7.86 1.28 -18.14
CA GLN A 149 -8.66 0.23 -18.80
C GLN A 149 -10.04 0.08 -18.20
N LYS A 150 -10.20 0.19 -16.88
CA LYS A 150 -11.50 0.16 -16.22
C LYS A 150 -12.36 1.37 -16.63
N ASN A 151 -11.78 2.55 -16.73
CA ASN A 151 -12.51 3.75 -17.17
C ASN A 151 -12.89 3.66 -18.66
N SER A 152 -12.01 3.13 -19.52
CA SER A 152 -12.30 2.91 -20.94
C SER A 152 -13.46 1.94 -21.14
N TRP A 153 -13.53 0.86 -20.36
CA TRP A 153 -14.63 -0.11 -20.44
C TRP A 153 -15.99 0.53 -20.08
N LEU A 154 -16.02 1.37 -19.05
CA LEU A 154 -17.24 2.11 -18.68
C LEU A 154 -17.71 3.04 -19.80
N THR A 155 -16.80 3.81 -20.41
CA THR A 155 -17.16 4.70 -21.53
C THR A 155 -17.70 3.93 -22.74
N THR A 156 -17.12 2.76 -23.03
CA THR A 156 -17.60 1.89 -24.12
C THR A 156 -19.03 1.39 -23.85
N ILE A 157 -19.33 0.94 -22.63
CA ILE A 157 -20.69 0.49 -22.27
C ILE A 157 -21.70 1.63 -22.43
N TRP A 158 -21.40 2.82 -21.92
CA TRP A 158 -22.31 3.97 -22.05
C TRP A 158 -22.54 4.37 -23.49
N SER A 159 -21.49 4.37 -24.32
CA SER A 159 -21.60 4.65 -25.77
C SER A 159 -22.48 3.63 -26.48
N THR A 160 -22.31 2.34 -26.18
CA THR A 160 -23.12 1.29 -26.78
C THR A 160 -24.58 1.38 -26.34
N ALA A 161 -24.83 1.67 -25.07
CA ALA A 161 -26.19 1.82 -24.53
C ALA A 161 -26.94 2.99 -25.20
N THR A 162 -26.25 4.12 -25.47
CA THR A 162 -26.89 5.26 -26.19
C THR A 162 -27.21 4.92 -27.63
N LEU A 163 -26.36 4.16 -28.33
CA LEU A 163 -26.64 3.69 -29.69
C LEU A 163 -27.89 2.77 -29.72
N PHE A 164 -27.99 1.84 -28.79
CA PHE A 164 -29.16 0.96 -28.67
C PHE A 164 -30.43 1.75 -28.37
N ALA A 165 -30.38 2.74 -27.49
CA ALA A 165 -31.54 3.59 -27.18
C ALA A 165 -32.02 4.38 -28.42
N LEU A 166 -31.06 4.90 -29.22
CA LEU A 166 -31.41 5.59 -30.48
C LEU A 166 -32.06 4.64 -31.50
N MET A 167 -31.52 3.41 -31.65
CA MET A 167 -32.14 2.43 -32.55
C MET A 167 -33.54 2.04 -32.13
N ILE A 168 -33.78 1.81 -30.84
CA ILE A 168 -35.12 1.51 -30.32
C ILE A 168 -36.07 2.69 -30.58
N ASN A 169 -35.63 3.90 -30.32
CA ASN A 169 -36.43 5.10 -30.56
C ASN A 169 -36.81 5.21 -32.05
N PHE A 170 -35.87 4.97 -32.96
CA PHE A 170 -36.12 4.99 -34.40
C PHE A 170 -37.18 3.94 -34.82
N VAL A 171 -37.06 2.72 -34.32
CA VAL A 171 -38.01 1.64 -34.60
C VAL A 171 -39.41 2.01 -34.10
N ILE A 172 -39.54 2.54 -32.89
CA ILE A 172 -40.83 2.97 -32.31
C ILE A 172 -41.46 4.06 -33.17
N VAL A 173 -40.71 5.08 -33.59
CA VAL A 173 -41.21 6.17 -34.42
C VAL A 173 -41.66 5.65 -35.78
N THR A 174 -40.92 4.75 -36.41
CA THR A 174 -41.26 4.16 -37.72
C THR A 174 -42.57 3.36 -37.64
N VAL A 175 -42.71 2.51 -36.61
CA VAL A 175 -43.95 1.72 -36.41
C VAL A 175 -45.13 2.60 -36.10
N LEU A 176 -44.97 3.68 -35.32
CA LEU A 176 -46.04 4.64 -35.06
C LEU A 176 -46.48 5.37 -36.33
N LEU A 177 -45.54 5.80 -37.18
CA LEU A 177 -45.86 6.46 -38.45
C LEU A 177 -46.62 5.51 -39.41
N ASP A 178 -46.17 4.25 -39.54
CA ASP A 178 -46.84 3.24 -40.36
C ASP A 178 -48.26 2.96 -39.86
N THR A 179 -48.49 2.82 -38.56
CA THR A 179 -49.80 2.59 -37.99
C THR A 179 -50.70 3.78 -38.19
N LEU A 180 -50.24 5.02 -38.07
CA LEU A 180 -51.03 6.23 -38.36
C LEU A 180 -51.41 6.35 -39.84
N GLN A 181 -50.54 5.95 -40.76
CA GLN A 181 -50.77 5.96 -42.18
C GLN A 181 -51.84 4.94 -42.62
N VAL A 182 -51.78 3.74 -42.01
CA VAL A 182 -52.83 2.72 -42.21
C VAL A 182 -54.19 3.19 -41.69
N LEU A 183 -54.23 3.81 -40.49
CA LEU A 183 -55.49 4.36 -39.96
C LEU A 183 -56.08 5.44 -40.83
N LYS A 184 -55.28 6.33 -41.40
CA LYS A 184 -55.71 7.41 -42.30
C LYS A 184 -56.25 6.88 -43.61
N ASN A 185 -55.81 5.70 -44.07
CA ASN A 185 -56.34 5.09 -45.32
C ASN A 185 -57.59 4.24 -45.11
N VAL A 186 -58.03 3.97 -43.90
CA VAL A 186 -59.16 3.15 -43.51
C VAL A 186 -60.39 4.05 -43.18
N PHE A 187 -60.17 5.32 -42.83
CA PHE A 187 -61.18 6.33 -42.57
C PHE A 187 -61.10 7.43 -43.60
#